data_c7c03272eb4232590b160f8891e2d637
#
_entry.id   c7c03272eb4232590b160f8891e2d637
#
_cell.length_a   1.000
_cell.length_b   1.000
_cell.length_c   1.000
_cell.angle_alpha   90.00
_cell.angle_beta   90.00
_cell.angle_gamma   90.00
#
_symmetry.space_group_name_H-M   'P 1'
#
loop_
_entity.id
_entity.type
_entity.pdbx_description
1 polymer ?
#
loop_
_entity_poly.entity_id
_entity_poly.type
_entity_poly.pdbx_seq_one_letter_code
_entity_poly.pdbx_strand_id
1 'polypeptide(L)'
;MKYLMTALICLCMLLFIPNAAADANRVWKKGDTIVTSYVCRDEKAIMKIVEADTKSEEEVLARMYALRSLRQCAAIPMPLPFYVLDFLVDYTDFRKINTVVVSIAKITEPDIHVGYVLAEGTYKIDKGI
;
A
#
# COMPACT_ATOMS: atom_id res chain seq x y z
N MET A 1 32.90 -16.99 -12.69
CA MET A 1 32.49 -15.70 -13.25
C MET A 1 30.99 -15.60 -13.58
N LYS A 2 30.37 -16.66 -14.11
CA LYS A 2 28.93 -16.66 -14.41
C LYS A 2 28.06 -16.43 -13.16
N TYR A 3 28.47 -16.92 -12.01
CA TYR A 3 27.71 -16.79 -10.76
C TYR A 3 27.77 -15.39 -10.15
N LEU A 4 28.85 -14.66 -10.38
CA LEU A 4 29.02 -13.29 -9.88
C LEU A 4 28.12 -12.31 -10.62
N MET A 5 27.94 -12.47 -11.93
CA MET A 5 27.06 -11.63 -12.73
C MET A 5 25.59 -11.89 -12.39
N THR A 6 25.21 -13.14 -12.15
CA THR A 6 23.83 -13.50 -11.78
C THR A 6 23.48 -12.93 -10.40
N ALA A 7 24.40 -13.01 -9.44
CA ALA A 7 24.20 -12.44 -8.11
C ALA A 7 24.11 -10.91 -8.17
N LEU A 8 24.88 -10.26 -9.01
CA LEU A 8 24.86 -8.81 -9.18
C LEU A 8 23.54 -8.35 -9.82
N ILE A 9 23.04 -9.06 -10.81
CA ILE A 9 21.76 -8.76 -11.46
C ILE A 9 20.60 -8.92 -10.47
N CYS A 10 20.59 -9.98 -9.66
CA CYS A 10 19.60 -10.19 -8.63
C CYS A 10 19.63 -9.08 -7.57
N LEU A 11 20.81 -8.64 -7.17
CA LEU A 11 20.98 -7.55 -6.22
C LEU A 11 20.47 -6.23 -6.80
N CYS A 12 20.76 -5.94 -8.05
CA CYS A 12 20.27 -4.76 -8.75
C CYS A 12 18.75 -4.77 -8.88
N MET A 13 18.13 -5.92 -9.16
CA MET A 13 16.67 -6.05 -9.22
C MET A 13 16.02 -5.78 -7.87
N LEU A 14 16.61 -6.23 -6.78
CA LEU A 14 16.11 -5.95 -5.43
C LEU A 14 16.21 -4.46 -5.07
N LEU A 15 17.25 -3.77 -5.57
CA LEU A 15 17.43 -2.34 -5.33
C LEU A 15 16.49 -1.48 -6.19
N PHE A 16 16.05 -1.99 -7.33
CA PHE A 16 15.18 -1.26 -8.26
C PHE A 16 13.68 -1.56 -8.10
N ILE A 17 13.29 -2.45 -7.19
CA ILE A 17 11.87 -2.60 -6.86
C ILE A 17 11.43 -1.33 -6.13
N PRO A 18 10.57 -0.48 -6.74
CA PRO A 18 10.11 0.73 -6.06
C PRO A 18 9.11 0.34 -4.98
N ASN A 19 9.61 0.05 -3.79
CA ASN A 19 8.79 -0.18 -2.61
C ASN A 19 8.49 1.15 -1.93
N ALA A 20 7.93 2.10 -2.69
CA ALA A 20 7.54 3.38 -2.14
C ALA A 20 6.52 3.22 -1.01
N ALA A 21 5.70 2.15 -1.06
CA ALA A 21 4.73 1.80 -0.04
C ALA A 21 5.31 0.97 1.10
N ALA A 22 6.55 0.47 0.96
CA ALA A 22 7.21 -0.43 1.92
C ALA A 22 8.27 0.27 2.79
N ASP A 23 8.33 1.59 2.78
CA ASP A 23 9.26 2.35 3.60
C ASP A 23 8.63 2.65 4.96
N ALA A 24 9.01 1.88 5.99
CA ALA A 24 8.46 1.99 7.34
C ALA A 24 8.75 3.34 8.01
N ASN A 25 9.75 4.07 7.54
CA ASN A 25 10.14 5.38 8.08
C ASN A 25 9.55 6.55 7.29
N ARG A 26 8.78 6.25 6.27
CA ARG A 26 8.21 7.28 5.42
C ARG A 26 7.10 8.04 6.15
N VAL A 27 7.08 9.36 5.96
CA VAL A 27 5.99 10.21 6.42
C VAL A 27 5.18 10.65 5.20
N TRP A 28 3.98 10.15 5.10
CA TRP A 28 3.09 10.44 3.98
C TRP A 28 2.39 11.78 4.16
N LYS A 29 2.15 12.46 3.05
CA LYS A 29 1.41 13.73 2.99
C LYS A 29 0.37 13.66 1.89
N LYS A 30 -0.69 14.45 2.03
CA LYS A 30 -1.67 14.63 0.96
C LYS A 30 -0.97 15.15 -0.29
N GLY A 31 -1.31 14.59 -1.44
CA GLY A 31 -0.69 14.92 -2.71
C GLY A 31 0.53 14.09 -3.06
N ASP A 32 1.03 13.28 -2.13
CA ASP A 32 2.10 12.33 -2.44
C ASP A 32 1.62 11.30 -3.47
N THR A 33 2.57 10.70 -4.16
CA THR A 33 2.30 9.60 -5.08
C THR A 33 2.61 8.28 -4.41
N ILE A 34 1.68 7.35 -4.48
CA ILE A 34 1.87 5.98 -4.00
C ILE A 34 1.72 5.00 -5.16
N VAL A 35 2.62 4.03 -5.23
CA VAL A 35 2.55 2.96 -6.23
C VAL A 35 2.00 1.72 -5.55
N THR A 36 0.90 1.18 -6.07
CA THR A 36 0.24 0.03 -5.48
C THR A 36 -0.31 -0.91 -6.53
N SER A 37 -0.48 -2.17 -6.15
CA SER A 37 -1.07 -3.21 -7.00
C SER A 37 -2.32 -3.83 -6.40
N TYR A 38 -2.80 -3.32 -5.26
CA TYR A 38 -4.00 -3.84 -4.60
C TYR A 38 -4.79 -2.69 -4.00
N VAL A 39 -6.05 -2.56 -4.39
CA VAL A 39 -6.92 -1.44 -4.00
C VAL A 39 -8.26 -1.99 -3.54
N CYS A 40 -8.76 -1.49 -2.41
CA CYS A 40 -10.09 -1.82 -1.90
C CYS A 40 -11.05 -0.67 -2.18
N ARG A 41 -12.27 -1.02 -2.55
CA ARG A 41 -13.32 -0.10 -3.01
C ARG A 41 -13.84 0.82 -1.90
N ASP A 42 -14.00 0.31 -0.68
CA ASP A 42 -14.60 1.04 0.42
C ASP A 42 -13.88 0.80 1.75
N GLU A 43 -14.26 1.60 2.76
CA GLU A 43 -13.64 1.52 4.07
C GLU A 43 -13.83 0.16 4.74
N LYS A 44 -14.99 -0.45 4.59
CA LYS A 44 -15.28 -1.74 5.23
C LYS A 44 -14.33 -2.82 4.70
N ALA A 45 -14.09 -2.82 3.40
CA ALA A 45 -13.19 -3.79 2.78
C ALA A 45 -11.75 -3.61 3.27
N ILE A 46 -11.23 -2.38 3.25
CA ILE A 46 -9.84 -2.15 3.68
C ILE A 46 -9.68 -2.41 5.18
N MET A 47 -10.67 -2.12 6.00
CA MET A 47 -10.60 -2.37 7.43
C MET A 47 -10.57 -3.86 7.77
N LYS A 48 -11.16 -4.71 6.95
CA LYS A 48 -11.02 -6.16 7.08
C LYS A 48 -9.58 -6.62 6.83
N ILE A 49 -8.90 -5.99 5.88
CA ILE A 49 -7.48 -6.24 5.64
C ILE A 49 -6.65 -5.76 6.85
N VAL A 50 -6.95 -4.57 7.37
CA VAL A 50 -6.26 -4.03 8.55
C VAL A 50 -6.36 -4.99 9.74
N GLU A 51 -7.56 -5.50 10.00
CA GLU A 51 -7.80 -6.45 11.08
C GLU A 51 -6.92 -7.70 10.92
N ALA A 52 -6.87 -8.26 9.72
CA ALA A 52 -6.03 -9.42 9.42
C ALA A 52 -4.53 -9.08 9.53
N ASP A 53 -4.14 -7.88 9.11
CA ASP A 53 -2.75 -7.42 9.11
C ASP A 53 -2.19 -7.21 10.52
N THR A 54 -3.03 -7.07 11.52
CA THR A 54 -2.60 -7.02 12.93
C THR A 54 -2.35 -8.41 13.50
N LYS A 55 -2.72 -9.47 12.81
CA LYS A 55 -2.66 -10.84 13.31
C LYS A 55 -1.51 -11.64 12.71
N SER A 56 -1.53 -11.87 11.39
CA SER A 56 -0.51 -12.68 10.72
C SER A 56 -0.54 -12.48 9.20
N GLU A 57 0.58 -12.85 8.55
CA GLU A 57 0.68 -12.85 7.10
C GLU A 57 -0.36 -13.77 6.45
N GLU A 58 -0.57 -14.96 7.03
CA GLU A 58 -1.54 -15.92 6.51
C GLU A 58 -2.95 -15.34 6.49
N GLU A 59 -3.35 -14.64 7.55
CA GLU A 59 -4.66 -14.01 7.63
C GLU A 59 -4.81 -12.87 6.63
N VAL A 60 -3.76 -12.08 6.44
CA VAL A 60 -3.76 -11.01 5.43
C VAL A 60 -3.99 -11.59 4.05
N LEU A 61 -3.21 -12.59 3.66
CA LEU A 61 -3.30 -13.21 2.34
C LEU A 61 -4.68 -13.85 2.12
N ALA A 62 -5.19 -14.54 3.13
CA ALA A 62 -6.52 -15.16 3.07
C ALA A 62 -7.62 -14.10 2.89
N ARG A 63 -7.53 -13.01 3.62
CA ARG A 63 -8.51 -11.93 3.55
C ARG A 63 -8.44 -11.18 2.21
N MET A 64 -7.23 -10.92 1.73
CA MET A 64 -7.03 -10.28 0.43
C MET A 64 -7.64 -11.11 -0.69
N TYR A 65 -7.43 -12.42 -0.65
CA TYR A 65 -8.01 -13.35 -1.63
C TYR A 65 -9.53 -13.35 -1.57
N ALA A 66 -10.09 -13.42 -0.36
CA ALA A 66 -11.55 -13.44 -0.16
C ALA A 66 -12.21 -12.16 -0.67
N LEU A 67 -11.64 -10.99 -0.35
CA LEU A 67 -12.18 -9.71 -0.77
C LEU A 67 -12.07 -9.49 -2.29
N ARG A 68 -10.99 -10.00 -2.88
CA ARG A 68 -10.83 -9.99 -4.33
C ARG A 68 -11.90 -10.86 -5.01
N SER A 69 -12.17 -12.04 -4.47
CA SER A 69 -13.21 -12.96 -4.98
C SER A 69 -14.60 -12.33 -4.90
N LEU A 70 -14.86 -11.53 -3.86
CA LEU A 70 -16.12 -10.81 -3.68
C LEU A 70 -16.14 -9.47 -4.47
N ARG A 71 -15.10 -9.16 -5.20
CA ARG A 71 -14.94 -7.91 -5.98
C ARG A 71 -15.03 -6.65 -5.12
N GLN A 72 -14.73 -6.75 -3.84
CA GLN A 72 -14.63 -5.61 -2.94
C GLN A 72 -13.26 -4.96 -3.00
N CYS A 73 -12.25 -5.74 -3.39
CA CYS A 73 -10.90 -5.27 -3.64
C CYS A 73 -10.43 -5.81 -4.97
N ALA A 74 -9.48 -5.13 -5.59
CA ALA A 74 -8.94 -5.51 -6.89
C ALA A 74 -7.42 -5.58 -6.86
N ALA A 75 -6.87 -6.63 -7.48
CA ALA A 75 -5.45 -6.71 -7.76
C ALA A 75 -5.20 -6.11 -9.13
N ILE A 76 -4.25 -5.20 -9.22
CA ILE A 76 -3.84 -4.56 -10.48
C ILE A 76 -2.66 -5.35 -11.01
N PRO A 77 -2.70 -5.85 -12.28
CA PRO A 77 -1.63 -6.69 -12.83
C PRO A 77 -0.25 -6.05 -12.81
N MET A 78 -0.19 -4.73 -12.95
CA MET A 78 1.04 -3.95 -12.85
C MET A 78 0.86 -2.85 -11.81
N PRO A 79 1.85 -2.62 -10.93
CA PRO A 79 1.76 -1.51 -9.99
C PRO A 79 1.56 -0.19 -10.74
N LEU A 80 0.60 0.60 -10.28
CA LEU A 80 0.27 1.89 -10.86
C LEU A 80 0.42 2.99 -9.81
N PRO A 81 0.79 4.22 -10.23
CA PRO A 81 0.85 5.36 -9.35
C PRO A 81 -0.53 5.98 -9.13
N PHE A 82 -0.77 6.41 -7.89
CA PHE A 82 -1.99 7.10 -7.49
C PHE A 82 -1.63 8.29 -6.61
N TYR A 83 -2.52 9.27 -6.52
CA TYR A 83 -2.39 10.37 -5.58
C TYR A 83 -2.98 10.01 -4.23
N VAL A 84 -2.29 10.40 -3.18
CA VAL A 84 -2.78 10.33 -1.80
C VAL A 84 -3.75 11.48 -1.57
N LEU A 85 -5.02 11.16 -1.33
CA LEU A 85 -6.06 12.15 -1.06
C LEU A 85 -6.18 12.46 0.42
N ASP A 86 -6.21 11.42 1.26
CA ASP A 86 -6.44 11.55 2.68
C ASP A 86 -5.99 10.30 3.41
N PHE A 87 -5.99 10.39 4.74
CA PHE A 87 -5.62 9.30 5.62
C PHE A 87 -6.82 8.90 6.47
N LEU A 88 -7.07 7.60 6.58
CA LEU A 88 -8.20 7.08 7.33
C LEU A 88 -7.80 6.73 8.75
N VAL A 89 -6.79 5.88 8.90
CA VAL A 89 -6.32 5.39 10.19
C VAL A 89 -4.88 4.91 10.05
N ASP A 90 -4.13 4.96 11.14
CA ASP A 90 -2.81 4.35 11.25
C ASP A 90 -2.85 3.22 12.28
N TYR A 91 -1.99 2.25 12.11
CA TYR A 91 -1.88 1.10 13.00
C TYR A 91 -0.50 0.46 12.87
N THR A 92 -0.22 -0.47 13.77
CA THR A 92 1.01 -1.27 13.71
C THR A 92 0.62 -2.68 13.25
N ASP A 93 1.27 -3.18 12.20
CA ASP A 93 0.98 -4.50 11.67
C ASP A 93 1.60 -5.63 12.51
N PHE A 94 1.38 -6.89 12.08
CA PHE A 94 1.90 -8.06 12.80
C PHE A 94 3.43 -8.09 12.87
N ARG A 95 4.13 -7.41 11.95
CA ARG A 95 5.59 -7.29 11.91
C ARG A 95 6.10 -6.14 12.79
N LYS A 96 5.21 -5.41 13.46
CA LYS A 96 5.50 -4.21 14.25
C LYS A 96 5.92 -3.02 13.39
N ILE A 97 5.46 -2.97 12.15
CA ILE A 97 5.70 -1.87 11.23
C ILE A 97 4.51 -0.92 11.24
N ASN A 98 4.79 0.38 11.36
CA ASN A 98 3.75 1.40 11.25
C ASN A 98 3.16 1.39 9.85
N THR A 99 1.85 1.35 9.77
CA THR A 99 1.11 1.28 8.50
C THR A 99 -0.06 2.25 8.55
N VAL A 100 -0.39 2.84 7.43
CA VAL A 100 -1.49 3.80 7.33
C VAL A 100 -2.43 3.40 6.20
N VAL A 101 -3.73 3.59 6.43
CA VAL A 101 -4.75 3.43 5.40
C VAL A 101 -4.91 4.74 4.66
N VAL A 102 -4.72 4.69 3.37
CA VAL A 102 -4.68 5.87 2.50
C VAL A 102 -5.83 5.82 1.51
N SER A 103 -6.53 6.93 1.38
CA SER A 103 -7.53 7.16 0.33
C SER A 103 -6.81 7.70 -0.90
N ILE A 104 -7.09 7.13 -2.07
CA ILE A 104 -6.33 7.42 -3.30
C ILE A 104 -7.21 7.85 -4.47
N ALA A 105 -6.59 8.56 -5.42
CA ALA A 105 -7.18 8.94 -6.69
C ALA A 105 -6.21 8.64 -7.83
N LYS A 106 -6.74 8.52 -9.05
CA LYS A 106 -5.91 8.39 -10.25
C LYS A 106 -5.13 9.69 -10.49
N ILE A 107 -3.91 9.56 -11.01
CA ILE A 107 -3.08 10.71 -11.39
C ILE A 107 -3.81 11.61 -12.40
N THR A 108 -4.56 11.01 -13.33
CA THR A 108 -5.30 11.74 -14.37
C THR A 108 -6.59 12.37 -13.89
N GLU A 109 -7.10 11.95 -12.74
CA GLU A 109 -8.35 12.42 -12.16
C GLU A 109 -8.19 12.62 -10.65
N PRO A 110 -7.39 13.62 -10.23
CA PRO A 110 -6.99 13.74 -8.82
C PRO A 110 -8.12 14.11 -7.86
N ASP A 111 -9.26 14.56 -8.37
CA ASP A 111 -10.41 14.92 -7.54
C ASP A 111 -11.37 13.74 -7.30
N ILE A 112 -11.14 12.62 -7.98
CA ILE A 112 -12.04 11.48 -7.91
C ILE A 112 -11.42 10.37 -7.06
N HIS A 113 -12.06 10.09 -5.92
CA HIS A 113 -11.70 8.98 -5.04
C HIS A 113 -11.90 7.64 -5.76
N VAL A 114 -10.87 6.79 -5.72
CA VAL A 114 -10.88 5.47 -6.37
C VAL A 114 -11.03 4.34 -5.37
N GLY A 115 -10.40 4.48 -4.21
CA GLY A 115 -10.40 3.43 -3.20
C GLY A 115 -9.40 3.69 -2.09
N TYR A 116 -9.07 2.61 -1.39
CA TYR A 116 -8.18 2.65 -0.23
C TYR A 116 -7.06 1.64 -0.40
N VAL A 117 -5.89 2.00 0.09
CA VAL A 117 -4.70 1.13 0.08
C VAL A 117 -4.00 1.20 1.42
N LEU A 118 -3.14 0.21 1.68
CA LEU A 118 -2.24 0.21 2.84
C LEU A 118 -0.86 0.71 2.39
N ALA A 119 -0.27 1.57 3.20
CA ALA A 119 1.08 2.08 2.98
C ALA A 119 1.88 1.97 4.26
N GLU A 120 3.11 1.46 4.18
CA GLU A 120 4.01 1.46 5.31
C GLU A 120 4.50 2.87 5.60
N GLY A 121 4.54 3.23 6.88
CA GLY A 121 4.96 4.54 7.33
C GLY A 121 3.93 5.19 8.24
N THR A 122 4.11 6.48 8.47
CA THR A 122 3.20 7.32 9.23
C THR A 122 2.68 8.44 8.34
N TYR A 123 1.78 9.25 8.84
CA TYR A 123 1.31 10.41 8.10
C TYR A 123 1.38 11.65 8.97
N LYS A 124 1.52 12.78 8.31
CA LYS A 124 1.50 14.09 8.96
C LYS A 124 0.23 14.81 8.55
N ILE A 125 -0.59 15.12 9.55
CA ILE A 125 -1.75 15.98 9.33
C ILE A 125 -1.22 17.40 9.21
N ASP A 126 -1.39 17.98 8.04
CA ASP A 126 -1.14 19.39 7.87
C ASP A 126 -2.29 20.12 8.57
N LYS A 127 -2.02 20.54 9.81
CA LYS A 127 -2.93 21.43 10.52
C LYS A 127 -2.76 22.78 9.89
N GLY A 128 -3.38 22.98 8.74
CA GLY A 128 -3.35 24.26 8.04
C GLY A 128 -3.68 25.42 8.98
N ILE A 129 -2.69 26.12 9.27
CA ILE A 129 -2.83 27.34 10.05
C ILE A 129 -3.02 28.50 9.09
#